data_9be95404232537050f3834f0e2c86d21
#
_entry.id   9be95404232537050f3834f0e2c86d21
#
_cell.length_a   1.000
_cell.length_b   1.000
_cell.length_c   1.000
_cell.angle_alpha   90.00
_cell.angle_beta   90.00
_cell.angle_gamma   90.00
#
_symmetry.space_group_name_H-M   'P 1'
#
loop_
_entity.id
_entity.type
_entity.pdbx_description
1 polymer ?
#
loop_
_entity_poly.entity_id
_entity_poly.type
_entity_poly.pdbx_seq_one_letter_code
_entity_poly.pdbx_strand_id
1 'polypeptide(L)'
;MAKVLVVYHSLGGQTRKMAEAVAEGAFGVTGTDVSLKTGLQATIDDLLACDAVALGSPDDFGYMAGGLKDFLDRTYYPSQGKVAGKPAAIFGSAGGPADKVLGVLGQAVGWFKLQQVADGVGASGSVAPGTLAACKELGKKLAEAAAKAR
;
A
#
# COMPACT_ATOMS: atom_id res chain seq x y z
N MET A 1 -17.21 -8.89 -6.07
CA MET A 1 -16.74 -7.90 -5.09
C MET A 1 -15.40 -7.34 -5.51
N ALA A 2 -15.17 -6.06 -5.30
CA ALA A 2 -13.88 -5.48 -5.55
C ALA A 2 -12.86 -6.01 -4.52
N LYS A 3 -11.64 -6.29 -4.96
CA LYS A 3 -10.58 -6.86 -4.12
C LYS A 3 -9.46 -5.85 -3.92
N VAL A 4 -9.21 -5.48 -2.68
CA VAL A 4 -8.12 -4.58 -2.30
C VAL A 4 -7.05 -5.38 -1.58
N LEU A 5 -5.81 -5.25 -2.04
CA LEU A 5 -4.64 -5.87 -1.42
C LEU A 5 -3.84 -4.78 -0.71
N VAL A 6 -3.54 -4.98 0.56
CA VAL A 6 -2.64 -4.10 1.32
C VAL A 6 -1.39 -4.89 1.66
N VAL A 7 -0.25 -4.45 1.14
CA VAL A 7 1.05 -5.10 1.36
C VAL A 7 1.96 -4.13 2.10
N TYR A 8 2.55 -4.60 3.19
CA TYR A 8 3.40 -3.74 4.02
C TYR A 8 4.54 -4.52 4.65
N HIS A 9 5.55 -3.78 5.11
CA HIS A 9 6.55 -4.29 6.03
C HIS A 9 6.51 -3.45 7.30
N SER A 10 6.71 -4.08 8.45
CA SER A 10 6.79 -3.38 9.72
C SER A 10 7.76 -4.13 10.64
N LEU A 11 8.62 -3.38 11.32
CA LEU A 11 9.51 -3.93 12.32
C LEU A 11 9.08 -3.49 13.72
N GLY A 12 8.91 -2.17 13.91
CA GLY A 12 8.53 -1.61 15.21
C GLY A 12 7.02 -1.49 15.45
N GLY A 13 6.20 -1.79 14.45
CA GLY A 13 4.74 -1.76 14.58
C GLY A 13 4.06 -0.49 14.07
N GLN A 14 4.80 0.58 13.74
CA GLN A 14 4.18 1.82 13.27
C GLN A 14 3.53 1.66 11.90
N THR A 15 4.25 1.09 10.95
CA THR A 15 3.71 0.84 9.61
C THR A 15 2.54 -0.14 9.67
N ARG A 16 2.60 -1.12 10.56
CA ARG A 16 1.50 -2.08 10.74
C ARG A 16 0.20 -1.38 11.17
N LYS A 17 0.29 -0.45 12.11
CA LYS A 17 -0.89 0.33 12.53
C LYS A 17 -1.49 1.09 11.37
N MET A 18 -0.65 1.68 10.53
CA MET A 18 -1.10 2.38 9.33
C MET A 18 -1.76 1.42 8.34
N ALA A 19 -1.14 0.26 8.10
CA ALA A 19 -1.66 -0.76 7.19
C ALA A 19 -3.04 -1.27 7.64
N GLU A 20 -3.19 -1.50 8.94
CA GLU A 20 -4.46 -1.94 9.52
C GLU A 20 -5.54 -0.87 9.32
N ALA A 21 -5.20 0.41 9.48
CA ALA A 21 -6.13 1.51 9.26
C ALA A 21 -6.53 1.64 7.78
N VAL A 22 -5.59 1.49 6.86
CA VAL A 22 -5.88 1.46 5.42
C VAL A 22 -6.84 0.31 5.10
N ALA A 23 -6.56 -0.87 5.60
CA ALA A 23 -7.41 -2.05 5.40
C ALA A 23 -8.83 -1.83 5.97
N GLU A 24 -8.93 -1.23 7.15
CA GLU A 24 -10.21 -0.92 7.79
C GLU A 24 -11.03 0.05 6.94
N GLY A 25 -10.39 1.11 6.44
CA GLY A 25 -11.06 2.09 5.58
C GLY A 25 -11.56 1.47 4.29
N ALA A 26 -10.77 0.60 3.68
CA ALA A 26 -11.17 -0.12 2.46
C ALA A 26 -12.34 -1.08 2.73
N PHE A 27 -12.27 -1.82 3.84
CA PHE A 27 -13.31 -2.77 4.20
C PHE A 27 -14.65 -2.09 4.47
N GLY A 28 -14.62 -0.83 4.91
CA GLY A 28 -15.84 -0.04 5.15
C GLY A 28 -16.63 0.30 3.89
N VAL A 29 -16.04 0.15 2.71
CA VAL A 29 -16.75 0.36 1.44
C VAL A 29 -17.51 -0.93 1.09
N THR A 30 -18.82 -0.81 0.96
CA THR A 30 -19.70 -1.97 0.68
C THR A 30 -19.24 -2.70 -0.59
N GLY A 31 -19.22 -4.02 -0.53
CA GLY A 31 -18.82 -4.85 -1.67
C GLY A 31 -17.31 -4.97 -1.86
N THR A 32 -16.52 -4.74 -0.82
CA THR A 32 -15.06 -4.80 -0.89
C THR A 32 -14.52 -5.97 -0.07
N ASP A 33 -13.70 -6.81 -0.71
CA ASP A 33 -12.87 -7.79 -0.02
C ASP A 33 -11.48 -7.19 0.20
N VAL A 34 -10.92 -7.35 1.39
CA VAL A 34 -9.60 -6.80 1.72
C VAL A 34 -8.67 -7.92 2.18
N SER A 35 -7.49 -7.97 1.59
CA SER A 35 -6.39 -8.82 2.04
C SER A 35 -5.29 -7.95 2.59
N LEU A 36 -4.85 -8.22 3.82
CA LEU A 36 -3.77 -7.51 4.49
C LEU A 36 -2.62 -8.49 4.71
N LYS A 37 -1.50 -8.27 4.03
CA LYS A 37 -0.35 -9.18 4.08
C LYS A 37 0.96 -8.43 4.19
N THR A 38 1.93 -9.04 4.84
CA THR A 38 3.29 -8.50 4.81
C THR A 38 3.91 -8.77 3.43
N GLY A 39 4.97 -8.03 3.11
CA GLY A 39 5.66 -8.22 1.84
C GLY A 39 6.22 -9.65 1.67
N LEU A 40 6.63 -10.27 2.77
CA LEU A 40 7.15 -11.65 2.72
C LEU A 40 6.03 -12.68 2.52
N GLN A 41 4.81 -12.38 2.93
CA GLN A 41 3.65 -13.27 2.78
C GLN A 41 2.93 -13.11 1.45
N ALA A 42 2.89 -11.89 0.91
CA ALA A 42 2.15 -11.60 -0.31
C ALA A 42 2.78 -12.30 -1.52
N THR A 43 1.92 -12.73 -2.45
CA THR A 43 2.33 -13.51 -3.61
C THR A 43 1.99 -12.81 -4.92
N ILE A 44 2.53 -13.34 -6.03
CA ILE A 44 2.14 -12.87 -7.36
C ILE A 44 0.63 -13.07 -7.60
N ASP A 45 0.08 -14.18 -7.12
CA ASP A 45 -1.36 -14.45 -7.30
C ASP A 45 -2.20 -13.39 -6.57
N ASP A 46 -1.77 -12.94 -5.39
CA ASP A 46 -2.44 -11.85 -4.69
C ASP A 46 -2.47 -10.58 -5.53
N LEU A 47 -1.35 -10.23 -6.14
CA LEU A 47 -1.24 -9.02 -6.95
C LEU A 47 -2.08 -9.11 -8.23
N LEU A 48 -2.08 -10.26 -8.88
CA LEU A 48 -2.85 -10.46 -10.10
C LEU A 48 -4.35 -10.48 -9.83
N ALA A 49 -4.77 -11.03 -8.70
CA ALA A 49 -6.18 -11.16 -8.35
C ALA A 49 -6.81 -9.86 -7.83
N CYS A 50 -6.02 -8.92 -7.31
CA CYS A 50 -6.58 -7.70 -6.75
C CYS A 50 -7.02 -6.72 -7.82
N ASP A 51 -7.99 -5.86 -7.48
CA ASP A 51 -8.43 -4.75 -8.32
C ASP A 51 -7.69 -3.45 -7.97
N ALA A 52 -7.12 -3.38 -6.77
CA ALA A 52 -6.32 -2.24 -6.30
C ALA A 52 -5.33 -2.71 -5.24
N VAL A 53 -4.21 -2.00 -5.10
CA VAL A 53 -3.15 -2.37 -4.16
C VAL A 53 -2.62 -1.16 -3.41
N ALA A 54 -2.40 -1.33 -2.11
CA ALA A 54 -1.71 -0.34 -1.27
C ALA A 54 -0.35 -0.91 -0.86
N LEU A 55 0.67 -0.06 -0.90
CA LEU A 55 2.04 -0.41 -0.52
C LEU A 55 2.48 0.44 0.66
N GLY A 56 2.95 -0.20 1.72
CA GLY A 56 3.40 0.50 2.93
C GLY A 56 4.75 0.03 3.41
N SER A 57 5.58 0.98 3.86
CA SER A 57 6.92 0.68 4.35
C SER A 57 7.39 1.71 5.36
N PRO A 58 8.22 1.30 6.36
CA PRO A 58 9.02 2.27 7.07
C PRO A 58 10.13 2.79 6.18
N ASP A 59 10.70 3.92 6.57
CA ASP A 59 11.93 4.45 5.97
C ASP A 59 13.11 3.70 6.60
N ASP A 60 13.75 2.85 5.82
CA ASP A 60 14.96 2.15 6.22
C ASP A 60 16.12 2.69 5.37
N PHE A 61 16.97 3.50 6.01
CA PHE A 61 18.13 4.11 5.36
C PHE A 61 17.78 4.95 4.13
N GLY A 62 16.66 5.68 4.20
CA GLY A 62 16.22 6.53 3.10
C GLY A 62 15.55 5.76 1.96
N TYR A 63 15.16 4.52 2.19
CA TYR A 63 14.58 3.63 1.18
C TYR A 63 13.46 2.79 1.79
N MET A 64 12.78 1.99 0.97
CA MET A 64 11.79 1.05 1.49
C MET A 64 12.47 -0.13 2.18
N ALA A 65 11.74 -0.74 3.10
CA ALA A 65 12.22 -1.93 3.81
C ALA A 65 12.42 -3.11 2.86
N GLY A 66 13.41 -3.94 3.17
CA GLY A 66 13.73 -5.12 2.36
C GLY A 66 12.58 -6.09 2.20
N GLY A 67 11.74 -6.24 3.24
CA GLY A 67 10.58 -7.13 3.17
C GLY A 67 9.54 -6.69 2.15
N LEU A 68 9.34 -5.39 1.96
CA LEU A 68 8.47 -4.90 0.89
C LEU A 68 9.16 -5.02 -0.46
N LYS A 69 10.44 -4.66 -0.55
CA LYS A 69 11.20 -4.76 -1.80
C LYS A 69 11.24 -6.20 -2.31
N ASP A 70 11.32 -7.18 -1.41
CA ASP A 70 11.27 -8.59 -1.78
C ASP A 70 9.98 -8.93 -2.54
N PHE A 71 8.83 -8.46 -2.06
CA PHE A 71 7.56 -8.64 -2.77
C PHE A 71 7.60 -8.02 -4.16
N LEU A 72 8.10 -6.79 -4.27
CA LEU A 72 8.19 -6.09 -5.55
C LEU A 72 9.14 -6.82 -6.51
N ASP A 73 10.29 -7.29 -6.02
CA ASP A 73 11.25 -8.03 -6.84
C ASP A 73 10.65 -9.34 -7.36
N ARG A 74 9.95 -10.08 -6.52
CA ARG A 74 9.35 -11.38 -6.90
C ARG A 74 8.22 -11.24 -7.90
N THR A 75 7.52 -10.09 -7.87
CA THR A 75 6.30 -9.91 -8.66
C THR A 75 6.49 -9.06 -9.91
N TYR A 76 7.61 -8.35 -10.04
CA TYR A 76 7.78 -7.39 -11.13
C TYR A 76 7.66 -8.06 -12.51
N TYR A 77 8.53 -9.02 -12.81
CA TYR A 77 8.51 -9.66 -14.13
C TYR A 77 7.23 -10.46 -14.39
N PRO A 78 6.75 -11.29 -13.44
CA PRO A 78 5.52 -12.04 -13.66
C PRO A 78 4.27 -11.18 -13.86
N SER A 79 4.27 -9.93 -13.36
CA SER A 79 3.10 -9.06 -13.46
C SER A 79 3.13 -8.13 -14.68
N GLN A 80 4.22 -8.08 -15.42
CA GLN A 80 4.34 -7.17 -16.56
C GLN A 80 3.23 -7.37 -17.58
N GLY A 81 2.58 -6.27 -17.98
CA GLY A 81 1.48 -6.30 -18.92
C GLY A 81 0.16 -6.77 -18.34
N LYS A 82 0.11 -7.07 -17.03
CA LYS A 82 -1.10 -7.62 -16.39
C LYS A 82 -1.71 -6.72 -15.32
N VAL A 83 -0.95 -5.78 -14.80
CA VAL A 83 -1.40 -4.92 -13.68
C VAL A 83 -1.43 -3.43 -14.03
N ALA A 84 -1.03 -3.05 -15.23
CA ALA A 84 -0.98 -1.66 -15.64
C ALA A 84 -2.34 -0.98 -15.44
N GLY A 85 -2.33 0.20 -14.83
CA GLY A 85 -3.53 0.98 -14.59
C GLY A 85 -4.32 0.60 -13.35
N LYS A 86 -3.95 -0.47 -12.63
CA LYS A 86 -4.64 -0.78 -11.37
C LYS A 86 -4.48 0.37 -10.38
N PRO A 87 -5.56 0.77 -9.69
CA PRO A 87 -5.46 1.78 -8.64
C PRO A 87 -4.47 1.39 -7.56
N ALA A 88 -3.70 2.37 -7.09
CA ALA A 88 -2.71 2.15 -6.05
C ALA A 88 -2.70 3.28 -5.03
N ALA A 89 -2.29 2.96 -3.82
CA ALA A 89 -2.09 3.91 -2.73
C ALA A 89 -0.78 3.59 -2.02
N ILE A 90 -0.18 4.60 -1.40
CA ILE A 90 1.08 4.43 -0.68
C ILE A 90 1.00 5.07 0.70
N PHE A 91 1.68 4.46 1.66
CA PHE A 91 1.80 5.00 3.01
C PHE A 91 3.14 4.59 3.61
N GLY A 92 3.66 5.43 4.49
CA GLY A 92 4.97 5.15 5.05
C GLY A 92 5.19 5.80 6.41
N SER A 93 6.10 5.24 7.19
CA SER A 93 6.50 5.76 8.49
C SER A 93 8.00 6.02 8.52
N ALA A 94 8.41 6.97 9.35
CA ALA A 94 9.82 7.32 9.50
C ALA A 94 10.06 7.89 10.89
N GLY A 95 11.30 7.85 11.36
CA GLY A 95 11.69 8.53 12.59
C GLY A 95 11.66 10.05 12.45
N GLY A 96 12.03 10.54 11.27
CA GLY A 96 11.91 11.93 10.85
C GLY A 96 10.85 12.08 9.75
N PRO A 97 11.04 13.01 8.80
CA PRO A 97 10.08 13.18 7.70
C PRO A 97 9.92 11.91 6.87
N ALA A 98 8.70 11.58 6.49
CA ALA A 98 8.41 10.39 5.70
C ALA A 98 8.48 10.64 4.18
N ASP A 99 8.83 11.85 3.75
CA ASP A 99 8.83 12.23 2.33
C ASP A 99 9.69 11.32 1.47
N LYS A 100 10.83 10.89 1.99
CA LYS A 100 11.77 10.08 1.25
C LYS A 100 11.21 8.71 0.91
N VAL A 101 10.67 8.01 1.91
CA VAL A 101 10.08 6.69 1.68
C VAL A 101 8.83 6.79 0.81
N LEU A 102 8.03 7.84 0.97
CA LEU A 102 6.88 8.06 0.11
C LEU A 102 7.30 8.29 -1.34
N GLY A 103 8.40 9.01 -1.56
CA GLY A 103 8.96 9.18 -2.90
C GLY A 103 9.41 7.87 -3.53
N VAL A 104 10.05 7.01 -2.73
CA VAL A 104 10.48 5.68 -3.18
C VAL A 104 9.26 4.81 -3.53
N LEU A 105 8.24 4.83 -2.69
CA LEU A 105 7.01 4.07 -2.96
C LEU A 105 6.28 4.57 -4.19
N GLY A 106 6.28 5.89 -4.42
CA GLY A 106 5.73 6.49 -5.63
C GLY A 106 6.46 6.03 -6.88
N GLN A 107 7.80 5.89 -6.81
CA GLN A 107 8.58 5.32 -7.90
C GLN A 107 8.18 3.87 -8.18
N ALA A 108 7.97 3.07 -7.13
CA ALA A 108 7.55 1.68 -7.27
C ALA A 108 6.19 1.56 -7.97
N VAL A 109 5.25 2.44 -7.65
CA VAL A 109 3.97 2.54 -8.35
C VAL A 109 4.23 2.73 -9.86
N GLY A 110 5.18 3.58 -10.20
CA GLY A 110 5.58 3.82 -11.60
C GLY A 110 6.22 2.60 -12.26
N TRP A 111 7.05 1.84 -11.53
CA TRP A 111 7.69 0.64 -12.10
C TRP A 111 6.64 -0.38 -12.57
N PHE A 112 5.55 -0.52 -11.82
CA PHE A 112 4.48 -1.46 -12.13
C PHE A 112 3.39 -0.84 -13.02
N LYS A 113 3.55 0.43 -13.39
CA LYS A 113 2.56 1.18 -14.18
C LYS A 113 1.17 1.21 -13.55
N LEU A 114 1.15 1.26 -12.22
CA LEU A 114 -0.09 1.42 -11.46
C LEU A 114 -0.55 2.87 -11.49
N GLN A 115 -1.80 3.10 -11.12
CA GLN A 115 -2.39 4.44 -11.08
C GLN A 115 -2.57 4.89 -9.63
N GLN A 116 -1.73 5.80 -9.15
CA GLN A 116 -1.87 6.33 -7.79
C GLN A 116 -3.12 7.20 -7.69
N VAL A 117 -4.00 6.89 -6.73
CA VAL A 117 -5.33 7.52 -6.64
C VAL A 117 -5.42 8.70 -5.69
N ALA A 118 -4.43 8.89 -4.84
CA ALA A 118 -4.39 9.97 -3.85
C ALA A 118 -2.96 10.20 -3.39
N ASP A 119 -2.72 11.32 -2.71
CA ASP A 119 -1.43 11.56 -2.09
C ASP A 119 -1.14 10.50 -1.04
N GLY A 120 0.14 10.13 -0.91
CA GLY A 120 0.57 9.18 0.10
C GLY A 120 0.38 9.74 1.52
N VAL A 121 0.19 8.85 2.47
CA VAL A 121 0.07 9.21 3.89
C VAL A 121 1.37 8.86 4.60
N GLY A 122 1.98 9.85 5.26
CA GLY A 122 3.22 9.66 6.01
C GLY A 122 3.03 9.87 7.51
N ALA A 123 3.78 9.11 8.30
CA ALA A 123 3.87 9.30 9.76
C ALA A 123 5.31 9.57 10.13
N SER A 124 5.52 10.59 10.96
CA SER A 124 6.82 10.94 11.52
C SER A 124 6.80 10.62 13.02
N GLY A 125 7.67 9.71 13.45
CA GLY A 125 7.65 9.22 14.83
C GLY A 125 6.47 8.31 15.10
N SER A 126 5.87 8.40 16.28
CA SER A 126 4.70 7.60 16.63
C SER A 126 3.50 7.96 15.77
N VAL A 127 2.73 6.95 15.36
CA VAL A 127 1.55 7.17 14.55
C VAL A 127 0.45 7.82 15.39
N ALA A 128 0.05 9.03 15.01
CA ALA A 128 -0.97 9.81 15.70
C ALA A 128 -2.39 9.43 15.24
N PRO A 129 -3.43 9.73 16.07
CA PRO A 129 -4.82 9.47 15.66
C PRO A 129 -5.21 10.12 14.33
N GLY A 130 -4.71 11.33 14.06
CA GLY A 130 -4.96 12.01 12.77
C GLY A 130 -4.35 11.27 11.59
N THR A 131 -3.18 10.68 11.78
CA THR A 131 -2.54 9.86 10.72
C THR A 131 -3.35 8.59 10.46
N LEU A 132 -3.86 7.95 11.52
CA LEU A 132 -4.71 6.77 11.36
C LEU A 132 -6.02 7.12 10.62
N ALA A 133 -6.60 8.27 10.91
CA ALA A 133 -7.77 8.75 10.20
C ALA A 133 -7.47 8.98 8.71
N ALA A 134 -6.32 9.56 8.40
CA ALA A 134 -5.88 9.75 7.01
C ALA A 134 -5.65 8.42 6.30
N CYS A 135 -5.11 7.42 7.00
CA CYS A 135 -4.95 6.07 6.45
C CYS A 135 -6.30 5.42 6.15
N LYS A 136 -7.28 5.56 7.02
CA LYS A 136 -8.63 5.05 6.77
C LYS A 136 -9.23 5.70 5.52
N GLU A 137 -9.08 7.02 5.39
CA GLU A 137 -9.58 7.75 4.22
C GLU A 137 -8.86 7.29 2.95
N LEU A 138 -7.55 7.04 3.03
CA LEU A 138 -6.77 6.51 1.91
C LEU A 138 -7.32 5.15 1.48
N GLY A 139 -7.59 4.26 2.42
CA GLY A 139 -8.16 2.94 2.14
C GLY A 139 -9.54 3.04 1.49
N LYS A 140 -10.37 3.96 1.98
CA LYS A 140 -11.69 4.20 1.41
C LYS A 140 -11.59 4.65 -0.05
N LYS A 141 -10.73 5.62 -0.34
CA LYS A 141 -10.51 6.11 -1.71
C LYS A 141 -10.02 5.00 -2.63
N LEU A 142 -9.12 4.16 -2.12
CA LEU A 142 -8.58 3.05 -2.89
C LEU A 142 -9.67 2.03 -3.23
N ALA A 143 -10.51 1.69 -2.26
CA ALA A 143 -11.62 0.74 -2.47
C ALA A 143 -12.67 1.29 -3.45
N GLU A 144 -12.96 2.58 -3.37
CA GLU A 144 -13.86 3.24 -4.31
C GLU A 144 -13.30 3.20 -5.73
N ALA A 145 -11.99 3.43 -5.88
CA ALA A 145 -11.32 3.33 -7.17
C ALA A 145 -11.32 1.88 -7.69
N ALA A 146 -11.12 0.90 -6.79
CA ALA A 146 -11.17 -0.52 -7.15
C ALA A 146 -12.54 -0.90 -7.71
N ALA A 147 -13.61 -0.41 -7.09
CA ALA A 147 -14.98 -0.68 -7.54
C ALA A 147 -15.23 -0.11 -8.95
N LYS A 148 -14.69 1.07 -9.25
CA LYS A 148 -14.82 1.68 -10.57
C LYS A 148 -14.00 0.98 -11.64
N ALA A 149 -12.89 0.36 -11.25
CA ALA A 149 -11.98 -0.32 -12.17
C ALA A 149 -12.49 -1.70 -12.64
N ARG A 150 -13.49 -2.24 -11.98
CA ARG A 150 -14.06 -3.54 -12.32
C ARG A 150 -14.95 -3.52 -13.56
#